data_d2efaa2678ba1f5052ea9653b85078e8
#
_entry.id   d2efaa2678ba1f5052ea9653b85078e8
#
_cell.length_a   1.000
_cell.length_b   1.000
_cell.length_c   1.000
_cell.angle_alpha   90.00
_cell.angle_beta   90.00
_cell.angle_gamma   90.00
#
_symmetry.space_group_name_H-M   'P 1'
#
loop_
_entity.id
_entity.type
_entity.pdbx_description
1 polymer ?
#
loop_
_entity_poly.entity_id
_entity_poly.type
_entity_poly.pdbx_seq_one_letter_code
_entity_poly.pdbx_strand_id
1 'polypeptide(L)'
;MVVLSTDDLDESIRFYTETLGMSLKFRDGAHYAALDGGSITLALATAVDHPMPGHVVVGIKTADVDAAAEAIEANGGAIVKGPYDDAHERRAVVYDHKGNGLVFYSPLAR
;
A
#
# COMPACT_ATOMS: atom_id res chain seq x y z
N MET A 1 5.41 1.58 -4.68
CA MET A 1 4.96 0.17 -4.72
C MET A 1 3.51 0.07 -5.14
N VAL A 2 3.09 -1.11 -5.54
CA VAL A 2 1.69 -1.37 -5.87
C VAL A 2 1.13 -2.33 -4.83
N VAL A 3 -0.03 -2.02 -4.26
CA VAL A 3 -0.67 -2.83 -3.23
C VAL A 3 -1.88 -3.52 -3.83
N LEU A 4 -1.85 -4.85 -3.83
CA LEU A 4 -2.92 -5.69 -4.36
C LEU A 4 -3.72 -6.30 -3.22
N SER A 5 -5.01 -6.52 -3.45
CA SER A 5 -5.88 -7.17 -2.48
C SER A 5 -5.88 -8.68 -2.65
N THR A 6 -5.95 -9.40 -1.54
CA THR A 6 -6.17 -10.85 -1.53
C THR A 6 -6.99 -11.25 -0.31
N ASP A 7 -7.74 -12.32 -0.43
CA ASP A 7 -8.41 -12.97 0.70
C ASP A 7 -7.70 -14.26 1.13
N ASP A 8 -6.65 -14.65 0.41
CA ASP A 8 -5.84 -15.82 0.72
C ASP A 8 -4.37 -15.52 0.39
N LEU A 9 -3.61 -15.13 1.42
CA LEU A 9 -2.23 -14.69 1.22
C LEU A 9 -1.33 -15.81 0.69
N ASP A 10 -1.49 -17.04 1.22
CA ASP A 10 -0.66 -18.19 0.78
C ASP A 10 -0.89 -18.49 -0.70
N GLU A 11 -2.13 -18.50 -1.13
CA GLU A 11 -2.48 -18.75 -2.54
C GLU A 11 -1.89 -17.66 -3.44
N SER A 12 -2.02 -16.40 -3.05
CA SER A 12 -1.49 -15.29 -3.83
C SER A 12 0.03 -15.28 -3.90
N ILE A 13 0.72 -15.54 -2.79
CA ILE A 13 2.18 -15.67 -2.81
C ILE A 13 2.59 -16.77 -3.78
N ARG A 14 1.95 -17.92 -3.71
CA ARG A 14 2.24 -19.04 -4.59
C ARG A 14 2.01 -18.67 -6.05
N PHE A 15 0.92 -17.99 -6.36
CA PHE A 15 0.64 -17.54 -7.73
C PHE A 15 1.77 -16.67 -8.28
N TYR A 16 2.15 -15.63 -7.56
CA TYR A 16 3.15 -14.70 -8.06
C TYR A 16 4.57 -15.26 -8.07
N THR A 17 4.90 -16.14 -7.14
CA THR A 17 6.24 -16.76 -7.11
C THR A 17 6.37 -17.90 -8.10
N GLU A 18 5.39 -18.80 -8.18
CA GLU A 18 5.46 -19.98 -9.05
C GLU A 18 5.11 -19.67 -10.50
N THR A 19 4.09 -18.83 -10.71
CA THR A 19 3.62 -18.51 -12.07
C THR A 19 4.46 -17.43 -12.72
N LEU A 20 4.84 -16.39 -11.98
CA LEU A 20 5.55 -15.22 -12.53
C LEU A 20 7.02 -15.15 -12.11
N GLY A 21 7.48 -16.07 -11.27
CA GLY A 21 8.90 -16.14 -10.89
C GLY A 21 9.36 -15.05 -9.93
N MET A 22 8.44 -14.35 -9.29
CA MET A 22 8.81 -13.32 -8.31
C MET A 22 9.38 -13.94 -7.04
N SER A 23 10.16 -13.18 -6.29
CA SER A 23 10.73 -13.60 -5.02
C SER A 23 10.02 -12.93 -3.86
N LEU A 24 9.78 -13.68 -2.79
CA LEU A 24 9.25 -13.13 -1.55
C LEU A 24 10.34 -12.32 -0.85
N LYS A 25 10.06 -11.03 -0.57
CA LYS A 25 10.98 -10.14 0.15
C LYS A 25 10.69 -10.12 1.64
N PHE A 26 9.41 -10.14 2.00
CA PHE A 26 8.98 -9.99 3.39
C PHE A 26 7.57 -10.55 3.54
N ARG A 27 7.29 -11.12 4.70
CA ARG A 27 5.96 -11.58 5.06
C ARG A 27 5.67 -11.24 6.51
N ASP A 28 4.47 -10.70 6.75
CA ASP A 28 3.97 -10.43 8.10
C ASP A 28 2.70 -11.26 8.32
N GLY A 29 2.85 -12.37 9.06
CA GLY A 29 1.74 -13.24 9.41
C GLY A 29 0.95 -13.74 8.20
N ALA A 30 -0.36 -13.72 8.32
CA ALA A 30 -1.30 -14.17 7.30
C ALA A 30 -1.97 -13.01 6.55
N HIS A 31 -1.50 -11.77 6.73
CA HIS A 31 -2.23 -10.59 6.25
C HIS A 31 -1.42 -9.66 5.33
N TYR A 32 -0.09 -9.84 5.22
CA TYR A 32 0.73 -8.97 4.37
C TYR A 32 1.95 -9.71 3.84
N ALA A 33 2.30 -9.45 2.58
CA ALA A 33 3.56 -9.88 2.00
C ALA A 33 4.05 -8.87 0.97
N ALA A 34 5.36 -8.74 0.85
CA ALA A 34 6.00 -7.92 -0.16
C ALA A 34 6.80 -8.81 -1.10
N LEU A 35 6.59 -8.65 -2.40
CA LEU A 35 7.25 -9.41 -3.44
C LEU A 35 8.16 -8.50 -4.26
N ASP A 36 9.28 -9.06 -4.73
CA ASP A 36 10.17 -8.39 -5.65
C ASP A 36 9.62 -8.54 -7.07
N GLY A 37 9.10 -7.47 -7.62
CA GLY A 37 8.58 -7.41 -8.99
C GLY A 37 9.59 -6.86 -10.00
N GLY A 38 10.88 -6.82 -9.63
CA GLY A 38 11.94 -6.23 -10.46
C GLY A 38 12.17 -4.78 -10.07
N SER A 39 11.69 -3.84 -10.87
CA SER A 39 11.86 -2.41 -10.57
C SER A 39 10.82 -1.86 -9.58
N ILE A 40 9.84 -2.66 -9.17
CA ILE A 40 8.83 -2.26 -8.19
C ILE A 40 8.67 -3.34 -7.13
N THR A 41 8.14 -2.94 -5.98
CA THR A 41 7.65 -3.86 -4.95
C THR A 41 6.15 -4.08 -5.16
N LEU A 42 5.73 -5.34 -5.22
CA LEU A 42 4.33 -5.74 -5.23
C LEU A 42 3.95 -6.18 -3.83
N ALA A 43 3.05 -5.45 -3.19
CA ALA A 43 2.54 -5.81 -1.88
C ALA A 43 1.21 -6.54 -2.02
N LEU A 44 1.08 -7.65 -1.29
CA LEU A 44 -0.16 -8.41 -1.19
C LEU A 44 -0.72 -8.18 0.21
N ALA A 45 -1.95 -7.73 0.32
CA ALA A 45 -2.53 -7.44 1.63
C ALA A 45 -3.98 -7.93 1.70
N THR A 46 -4.31 -8.55 2.83
CA THR A 46 -5.69 -8.89 3.15
C THR A 46 -6.43 -7.64 3.64
N ALA A 47 -7.74 -7.74 3.84
CA ALA A 47 -8.55 -6.60 4.28
C ALA A 47 -8.09 -5.98 5.60
N VAL A 48 -7.38 -6.74 6.43
CA VAL A 48 -6.84 -6.26 7.71
C VAL A 48 -5.82 -5.16 7.50
N ASP A 49 -4.94 -5.31 6.49
CA ASP A 49 -3.82 -4.39 6.26
C ASP A 49 -3.94 -3.54 5.01
N HIS A 50 -4.82 -3.91 4.09
CA HIS A 50 -4.94 -3.18 2.83
C HIS A 50 -5.52 -1.78 3.09
N PRO A 51 -4.89 -0.71 2.58
CA PRO A 51 -5.39 0.66 2.80
C PRO A 51 -6.77 0.91 2.19
N MET A 52 -7.14 0.15 1.17
CA MET A 52 -8.42 0.29 0.47
C MET A 52 -8.84 -1.10 -0.03
N PRO A 53 -9.36 -1.97 0.86
CA PRO A 53 -9.63 -3.37 0.52
C PRO A 53 -10.48 -3.54 -0.74
N GLY A 54 -10.09 -4.50 -1.57
CA GLY A 54 -10.77 -4.77 -2.84
C GLY A 54 -10.25 -3.96 -4.02
N HIS A 55 -9.31 -3.03 -3.79
CA HIS A 55 -8.76 -2.17 -4.83
C HIS A 55 -7.27 -2.40 -5.02
N VAL A 56 -6.76 -1.95 -6.16
CA VAL A 56 -5.33 -1.78 -6.38
C VAL A 56 -4.97 -0.35 -6.00
N VAL A 57 -3.97 -0.19 -5.16
CA VAL A 57 -3.55 1.12 -4.66
C VAL A 57 -2.07 1.32 -4.93
N VAL A 58 -1.69 2.52 -5.35
CA VAL A 58 -0.28 2.88 -5.53
C VAL A 58 0.23 3.48 -4.23
N GLY A 59 1.30 2.90 -3.69
CA GLY A 59 1.97 3.39 -2.50
C GLY A 59 3.11 4.34 -2.86
N ILE A 60 3.09 5.51 -2.26
CA ILE A 60 4.09 6.56 -2.49
C ILE A 60 4.77 6.91 -1.17
N LYS A 61 6.04 6.59 -1.08
CA LYS A 61 6.84 6.98 0.08
C LYS A 61 7.14 8.47 0.02
N THR A 62 6.92 9.17 1.11
CA THR A 62 7.17 10.61 1.20
C THR A 62 7.76 10.97 2.55
N ALA A 63 8.52 12.07 2.60
CA ALA A 63 9.10 12.54 3.85
C ALA A 63 8.05 13.20 4.75
N ASP A 64 6.97 13.74 4.19
CA ASP A 64 5.93 14.45 4.94
C ASP A 64 4.54 14.02 4.44
N VAL A 65 3.97 13.05 5.10
CA VAL A 65 2.66 12.49 4.77
C VAL A 65 1.56 13.54 4.89
N ASP A 66 1.63 14.37 5.93
CA ASP A 66 0.62 15.39 6.19
C ASP A 66 0.59 16.45 5.08
N ALA A 67 1.76 16.93 4.66
CA ALA A 67 1.86 17.89 3.57
C ALA A 67 1.37 17.30 2.25
N ALA A 68 1.68 16.03 1.97
CA ALA A 68 1.21 15.35 0.77
C ALA A 68 -0.31 15.24 0.75
N ALA A 69 -0.92 14.85 1.87
CA ALA A 69 -2.38 14.76 1.99
C ALA A 69 -3.06 16.12 1.81
N GLU A 70 -2.51 17.17 2.41
CA GLU A 70 -3.02 18.53 2.24
C GLU A 70 -2.95 18.99 0.78
N ALA A 71 -1.85 18.69 0.10
CA ALA A 71 -1.67 19.06 -1.31
C ALA A 71 -2.70 18.35 -2.20
N ILE A 72 -2.97 17.07 -1.94
CA ILE A 72 -4.01 16.32 -2.67
C ILE A 72 -5.37 16.97 -2.48
N GLU A 73 -5.74 17.27 -1.24
CA GLU A 73 -7.05 17.87 -0.94
C GLU A 73 -7.19 19.26 -1.57
N ALA A 74 -6.13 20.05 -1.53
CA ALA A 74 -6.14 21.40 -2.11
C ALA A 74 -6.20 21.42 -3.65
N ASN A 75 -5.87 20.31 -4.31
CA ASN A 75 -5.75 20.22 -5.76
C ASN A 75 -6.72 19.25 -6.43
N GLY A 76 -7.87 19.01 -5.81
CA GLY A 76 -8.97 18.27 -6.45
C GLY A 76 -9.08 16.81 -6.09
N GLY A 77 -8.18 16.28 -5.25
CA GLY A 77 -8.31 14.95 -4.69
C GLY A 77 -9.10 14.95 -3.40
N ALA A 78 -9.13 13.83 -2.71
CA ALA A 78 -9.86 13.69 -1.45
C ALA A 78 -9.09 12.81 -0.48
N ILE A 79 -9.16 13.15 0.81
CA ILE A 79 -8.61 12.31 1.87
C ILE A 79 -9.68 11.28 2.26
N VAL A 80 -9.33 9.99 2.16
CA VAL A 80 -10.19 8.88 2.56
C VAL A 80 -10.00 8.57 4.04
N LYS A 81 -8.73 8.51 4.48
CA LYS A 81 -8.39 8.19 5.86
C LYS A 81 -7.04 8.78 6.24
N GLY A 82 -6.95 9.36 7.42
CA GLY A 82 -5.71 9.88 7.98
C GLY A 82 -5.48 11.35 7.70
N PRO A 83 -4.23 11.85 7.88
CA PRO A 83 -3.03 11.08 8.27
C PRO A 83 -3.16 10.41 9.64
N TYR A 84 -2.54 9.24 9.77
CA TYR A 84 -2.54 8.50 11.04
C TYR A 84 -1.28 7.63 11.13
N ASP A 85 -0.93 7.25 12.37
CA ASP A 85 0.17 6.32 12.61
C ASP A 85 -0.39 4.91 12.81
N ASP A 86 0.18 3.94 12.08
CA ASP A 86 -0.03 2.53 12.39
C ASP A 86 1.19 1.99 13.16
N ALA A 87 1.36 0.67 13.21
CA ALA A 87 2.44 0.05 13.99
C ALA A 87 3.84 0.41 13.47
N HIS A 88 4.00 0.70 12.20
CA HIS A 88 5.30 0.81 11.53
C HIS A 88 5.51 2.12 10.79
N GLU A 89 4.45 2.80 10.41
CA GLU A 89 4.55 3.97 9.54
C GLU A 89 3.40 4.94 9.78
N ARG A 90 3.62 6.21 9.37
CA ARG A 90 2.55 7.17 9.23
C ARG A 90 2.01 7.10 7.82
N ARG A 91 0.69 7.12 7.66
CA ARG A 91 0.09 6.98 6.33
C ARG A 91 -1.18 7.83 6.18
N ALA A 92 -1.47 8.13 4.92
CA ALA A 92 -2.73 8.73 4.53
C ALA A 92 -3.24 8.04 3.28
N VAL A 93 -4.52 7.69 3.28
CA VAL A 93 -5.18 7.07 2.14
C VAL A 93 -6.00 8.13 1.44
N VAL A 94 -5.78 8.31 0.15
CA VAL A 94 -6.40 9.38 -0.61
C VAL A 94 -6.90 8.89 -1.97
N TYR A 95 -7.78 9.67 -2.58
CA TYR A 95 -8.07 9.59 -4.01
C TYR A 95 -7.39 10.76 -4.72
N ASP A 96 -6.84 10.50 -5.89
CA ASP A 96 -6.39 11.59 -6.76
C ASP A 96 -7.60 12.30 -7.42
N HIS A 97 -7.32 13.27 -8.28
CA HIS A 97 -8.35 14.06 -8.96
C HIS A 97 -9.26 13.27 -9.91
N LYS A 98 -8.93 12.02 -10.19
CA LYS A 98 -9.68 11.12 -11.08
C LYS A 98 -10.23 9.90 -10.36
N GLY A 99 -10.08 9.83 -9.04
CA GLY A 99 -10.59 8.73 -8.23
C GLY A 99 -9.65 7.54 -8.12
N ASN A 100 -8.39 7.69 -8.48
CA ASN A 100 -7.41 6.62 -8.28
C ASN A 100 -6.94 6.58 -6.83
N GLY A 101 -6.87 5.39 -6.24
CA GLY A 101 -6.45 5.21 -4.86
C GLY A 101 -4.94 5.29 -4.70
N LEU A 102 -4.51 6.10 -3.74
CA LEU A 102 -3.10 6.25 -3.38
C LEU A 102 -2.95 6.11 -1.87
N VAL A 103 -1.80 5.62 -1.43
CA VAL A 103 -1.41 5.69 -0.02
C VAL A 103 -0.05 6.37 0.10
N PHE A 104 0.00 7.49 0.81
CA PHE A 104 1.27 8.11 1.20
C PHE A 104 1.73 7.48 2.49
N TYR A 105 3.02 7.18 2.59
CA TYR A 105 3.57 6.60 3.81
C TYR A 105 4.99 7.06 4.08
N SER A 106 5.32 7.06 5.36
CA SER A 106 6.67 7.36 5.86
C SER A 106 6.93 6.49 7.08
N PRO A 107 8.11 5.85 7.19
CA PRO A 107 8.45 5.09 8.39
C PRO A 107 8.39 5.97 9.63
N LEU A 108 7.89 5.42 10.74
CA LEU A 108 7.91 6.14 12.00
C LEU A 108 9.34 6.30 12.49
N ALA A 109 9.66 7.45 13.05
CA ALA A 109 10.95 7.69 13.68
C ALA A 109 11.08 6.83 14.95
N ARG A 110 12.27 6.24 15.14
CA ARG A 110 12.56 5.38 16.28
C ARG A 110 13.85 5.78 16.95
#